data_d084eafff86d4024cf00d1954fcfb1d6
#
_entry.id   d084eafff86d4024cf00d1954fcfb1d6
#
_cell.length_a   1.000
_cell.length_b   1.000
_cell.length_c   1.000
_cell.angle_alpha   90.00
_cell.angle_beta   90.00
_cell.angle_gamma   90.00
#
_symmetry.space_group_name_H-M   'P 1'
#
loop_
_entity.id
_entity.type
_entity.pdbx_description
1 polymer ?
#
loop_
_entity_poly.entity_id
_entity_poly.type
_entity_poly.pdbx_seq_one_letter_code
_entity_poly.pdbx_strand_id
1 'polypeptide(L)'
;MEEIINRVAKSPLISLDLEDYLDTGEKEIFDVKDVLFQGMILREKDFRSFIKDHDWTKYQGKNIGLICSADAIVPTWAYMLLVTKAKEFANVVVFGDADAVEKAIIDQAISRCMEQNDFQDKKVVIKGCGNVRNIEYAYTSITDKLLPQVASLMYGEPCSTVPIYKRKK
;
A
#
# COMPACT_ATOMS: atom_id res chain seq x y z
N MET A 1 3.24 -5.27 49.17
CA MET A 1 3.42 -5.65 47.75
C MET A 1 3.21 -4.41 46.93
N GLU A 2 4.24 -3.82 46.39
CA GLU A 2 4.11 -2.68 45.46
C GLU A 2 3.47 -3.20 44.17
N GLU A 3 2.35 -2.62 43.82
CA GLU A 3 1.67 -2.87 42.55
C GLU A 3 2.60 -2.47 41.41
N ILE A 4 2.97 -3.43 40.56
CA ILE A 4 3.78 -3.15 39.35
C ILE A 4 2.91 -2.33 38.39
N ILE A 5 3.01 -1.00 38.50
CA ILE A 5 2.31 -0.08 37.59
C ILE A 5 2.93 -0.20 36.23
N ASN A 6 2.20 -0.79 35.27
CA ASN A 6 2.60 -0.81 33.86
C ASN A 6 2.60 0.63 33.32
N ARG A 7 3.76 1.30 33.40
CA ARG A 7 3.93 2.69 32.94
C ARG A 7 3.75 2.85 31.44
N VAL A 8 3.91 1.77 30.66
CA VAL A 8 3.71 1.77 29.21
C VAL A 8 2.23 1.89 28.86
N ALA A 9 1.35 1.19 29.59
CA ALA A 9 -0.10 1.26 29.40
C ALA A 9 -0.72 2.62 29.80
N LYS A 10 -0.03 3.42 30.62
CA LYS A 10 -0.46 4.78 31.05
C LYS A 10 0.26 5.90 30.28
N SER A 11 1.17 5.56 29.38
CA SER A 11 1.89 6.57 28.60
C SER A 11 0.98 7.10 27.49
N PRO A 12 0.99 8.42 27.18
CA PRO A 12 0.33 8.98 26.00
C PRO A 12 1.06 8.61 24.70
N LEU A 13 1.77 7.51 24.71
CA LEU A 13 2.54 6.97 23.61
C LEU A 13 1.66 6.07 22.76
N ILE A 14 1.53 6.42 21.48
CA ILE A 14 0.86 5.58 20.48
C ILE A 14 1.91 4.62 19.91
N SER A 15 1.65 3.32 20.05
CA SER A 15 2.42 2.28 19.36
C SER A 15 1.73 1.97 18.04
N LEU A 16 2.43 2.19 16.93
CA LEU A 16 1.92 1.98 15.59
C LEU A 16 2.59 0.77 14.97
N ASP A 17 1.78 -0.21 14.57
CA ASP A 17 2.21 -1.35 13.78
C ASP A 17 1.61 -1.22 12.37
N LEU A 18 2.45 -1.02 11.36
CA LEU A 18 1.98 -0.85 9.99
C LEU A 18 1.41 -2.16 9.41
N GLU A 19 1.84 -3.31 9.93
CA GLU A 19 1.36 -4.62 9.52
C GLU A 19 -0.16 -4.77 9.73
N ASP A 20 -0.72 -4.15 10.78
CA ASP A 20 -2.15 -4.20 11.09
C ASP A 20 -3.05 -3.60 9.99
N TYR A 21 -2.47 -2.81 9.08
CA TYR A 21 -3.19 -2.12 8.00
C TYR A 21 -2.92 -2.70 6.62
N LEU A 22 -1.95 -3.63 6.50
CA LEU A 22 -1.57 -4.21 5.20
C LEU A 22 -2.69 -5.08 4.64
N ASP A 23 -2.92 -4.95 3.35
CA ASP A 23 -3.78 -5.87 2.61
C ASP A 23 -3.07 -7.21 2.40
N THR A 24 -3.75 -8.31 2.70
CA THR A 24 -3.23 -9.67 2.60
C THR A 24 -3.73 -10.42 1.36
N GLY A 25 -4.46 -9.73 0.49
CA GLY A 25 -4.98 -10.30 -0.76
C GLY A 25 -3.86 -10.82 -1.67
N GLU A 26 -4.19 -11.85 -2.42
CA GLU A 26 -3.29 -12.43 -3.43
C GLU A 26 -2.84 -11.36 -4.43
N LYS A 27 -1.57 -11.42 -4.83
CA LYS A 27 -1.00 -10.53 -5.85
C LYS A 27 -1.03 -11.23 -7.20
N GLU A 28 -1.53 -10.56 -8.22
CA GLU A 28 -1.61 -11.06 -9.58
C GLU A 28 -1.13 -10.01 -10.57
N ILE A 29 -0.46 -10.44 -11.63
CA ILE A 29 -0.02 -9.57 -12.70
C ILE A 29 -0.90 -9.79 -13.92
N PHE A 30 -1.54 -8.73 -14.38
CA PHE A 30 -2.26 -8.69 -15.64
C PHE A 30 -1.34 -8.16 -16.74
N ASP A 31 -1.02 -9.01 -17.69
CA ASP A 31 -0.16 -8.64 -18.80
C ASP A 31 -1.00 -8.30 -20.04
N VAL A 32 -0.95 -7.05 -20.45
CA VAL A 32 -1.71 -6.53 -21.60
C VAL A 32 -1.31 -7.20 -22.92
N LYS A 33 -0.10 -7.81 -23.01
CA LYS A 33 0.32 -8.54 -24.20
C LYS A 33 -0.69 -9.60 -24.65
N ASP A 34 -1.37 -10.24 -23.69
CA ASP A 34 -2.31 -11.34 -23.95
C ASP A 34 -3.59 -10.89 -24.66
N VAL A 35 -3.83 -9.57 -24.69
CA VAL A 35 -4.99 -8.95 -25.35
C VAL A 35 -4.61 -8.11 -26.57
N LEU A 36 -3.35 -8.16 -26.99
CA LEU A 36 -2.88 -7.48 -28.19
C LEU A 36 -3.20 -8.30 -29.44
N PHE A 37 -3.60 -7.60 -30.51
CA PHE A 37 -3.73 -8.21 -31.81
C PHE A 37 -2.34 -8.60 -32.34
N GLN A 38 -2.14 -9.89 -32.65
CA GLN A 38 -0.87 -10.49 -33.09
C GLN A 38 0.31 -10.19 -32.14
N GLY A 39 0.02 -9.93 -30.85
CA GLY A 39 1.05 -9.63 -29.84
C GLY A 39 1.75 -8.28 -29.99
N MET A 40 1.30 -7.41 -30.89
CA MET A 40 1.99 -6.16 -31.22
C MET A 40 1.13 -4.90 -31.15
N ILE A 41 -0.16 -5.01 -31.44
CA ILE A 41 -1.02 -3.83 -31.63
C ILE A 41 -2.27 -3.95 -30.76
N LEU A 42 -2.57 -2.90 -30.00
CA LEU A 42 -3.85 -2.79 -29.31
C LEU A 42 -4.88 -2.17 -30.26
N ARG A 43 -5.88 -2.97 -30.64
CA ARG A 43 -7.04 -2.50 -31.42
C ARG A 43 -8.15 -2.08 -30.48
N GLU A 44 -8.57 -0.83 -30.52
CA GLU A 44 -9.56 -0.29 -29.61
C GLU A 44 -10.85 -1.12 -29.53
N LYS A 45 -11.42 -1.49 -30.68
CA LYS A 45 -12.66 -2.26 -30.77
C LYS A 45 -12.53 -3.62 -30.06
N ASP A 46 -11.45 -4.35 -30.34
CA ASP A 46 -11.19 -5.68 -29.78
C ASP A 46 -10.94 -5.58 -28.27
N PHE A 47 -10.18 -4.59 -27.88
CA PHE A 47 -9.89 -4.34 -26.46
C PHE A 47 -11.16 -3.98 -25.66
N ARG A 48 -12.05 -3.15 -26.22
CA ARG A 48 -13.34 -2.83 -25.57
C ARG A 48 -14.25 -4.06 -25.48
N SER A 49 -14.25 -4.95 -26.50
CA SER A 49 -14.97 -6.23 -26.42
C SER A 49 -14.37 -7.10 -25.32
N PHE A 50 -13.04 -7.21 -25.26
CA PHE A 50 -12.36 -7.94 -24.16
C PHE A 50 -12.77 -7.39 -22.79
N ILE A 51 -12.70 -6.08 -22.57
CA ILE A 51 -13.08 -5.44 -21.29
C ILE A 51 -14.52 -5.79 -20.91
N LYS A 52 -15.43 -5.88 -21.87
CA LYS A 52 -16.85 -6.21 -21.63
C LYS A 52 -17.06 -7.68 -21.29
N ASP A 53 -16.35 -8.57 -21.97
CA ASP A 53 -16.62 -10.02 -21.94
C ASP A 53 -15.75 -10.75 -20.92
N HIS A 54 -14.69 -10.10 -20.41
CA HIS A 54 -13.78 -10.68 -19.43
C HIS A 54 -14.43 -10.86 -18.07
N ASP A 55 -14.19 -12.01 -17.45
CA ASP A 55 -14.64 -12.26 -16.08
C ASP A 55 -13.74 -11.55 -15.07
N TRP A 56 -14.17 -10.38 -14.64
CA TRP A 56 -13.47 -9.56 -13.64
C TRP A 56 -13.64 -10.07 -12.21
N THR A 57 -14.63 -10.92 -11.96
CA THR A 57 -14.89 -11.45 -10.60
C THR A 57 -13.74 -12.28 -10.06
N LYS A 58 -12.91 -12.86 -10.93
CA LYS A 58 -11.71 -13.62 -10.56
C LYS A 58 -10.67 -12.80 -9.79
N TYR A 59 -10.77 -11.46 -9.86
CA TYR A 59 -9.88 -10.55 -9.14
C TYR A 59 -10.44 -10.10 -7.80
N GLN A 60 -11.56 -10.68 -7.36
CA GLN A 60 -12.17 -10.30 -6.09
C GLN A 60 -11.19 -10.41 -4.93
N GLY A 61 -10.95 -9.29 -4.24
CA GLY A 61 -10.06 -9.20 -3.09
C GLY A 61 -8.57 -9.34 -3.40
N LYS A 62 -8.17 -9.34 -4.69
CA LYS A 62 -6.76 -9.42 -5.11
C LYS A 62 -6.12 -8.05 -5.28
N ASN A 63 -4.80 -8.06 -5.38
CA ASN A 63 -3.96 -6.89 -5.64
C ASN A 63 -3.31 -7.06 -7.02
N ILE A 64 -3.61 -6.16 -7.95
CA ILE A 64 -3.32 -6.33 -9.38
C ILE A 64 -2.26 -5.35 -9.85
N GLY A 65 -1.20 -5.88 -10.47
CA GLY A 65 -0.25 -5.12 -11.27
C GLY A 65 -0.60 -5.20 -12.77
N LEU A 66 -0.56 -4.07 -13.45
CA LEU A 66 -0.80 -3.98 -14.89
C LEU A 66 0.51 -3.74 -15.61
N ILE A 67 0.89 -4.65 -16.51
CA ILE A 67 2.10 -4.52 -17.33
C ILE A 67 1.80 -4.78 -18.80
N CYS A 68 2.76 -4.47 -19.66
CA CYS A 68 2.87 -5.05 -21.00
C CYS A 68 4.31 -5.58 -21.16
N SER A 69 4.47 -6.88 -21.24
CA SER A 69 5.78 -7.51 -21.43
C SER A 69 6.17 -7.64 -22.91
N ALA A 70 5.27 -7.26 -23.84
CA ALA A 70 5.58 -7.21 -25.26
C ALA A 70 6.24 -5.87 -25.62
N ASP A 71 7.07 -5.88 -26.67
CA ASP A 71 7.57 -4.66 -27.31
C ASP A 71 6.46 -4.05 -28.19
N ALA A 72 5.50 -3.42 -27.52
CA ALA A 72 4.31 -2.86 -28.14
C ALA A 72 3.98 -1.49 -27.54
N ILE A 73 3.41 -0.61 -28.37
CA ILE A 73 2.88 0.67 -27.91
C ILE A 73 1.45 0.47 -27.44
N VAL A 74 1.26 0.49 -26.12
CA VAL A 74 -0.06 0.44 -25.50
C VAL A 74 -0.49 1.86 -25.13
N PRO A 75 -1.60 2.35 -25.71
CA PRO A 75 -2.11 3.68 -25.37
C PRO A 75 -2.47 3.78 -23.88
N THR A 76 -2.17 4.90 -23.24
CA THR A 76 -2.41 5.11 -21.80
C THR A 76 -3.87 4.87 -21.40
N TRP A 77 -4.83 5.24 -22.28
CA TRP A 77 -6.26 5.03 -22.02
C TRP A 77 -6.62 3.55 -21.81
N ALA A 78 -5.86 2.61 -22.38
CA ALA A 78 -6.11 1.19 -22.21
C ALA A 78 -5.88 0.77 -20.73
N TYR A 79 -4.79 1.21 -20.13
CA TYR A 79 -4.55 0.99 -18.68
C TYR A 79 -5.62 1.66 -17.82
N MET A 80 -6.03 2.88 -18.17
CA MET A 80 -7.11 3.58 -17.46
C MET A 80 -8.41 2.78 -17.50
N LEU A 81 -8.76 2.22 -18.65
CA LEU A 81 -9.95 1.39 -18.83
C LEU A 81 -9.87 0.08 -18.03
N LEU A 82 -8.71 -0.57 -17.99
CA LEU A 82 -8.48 -1.75 -17.13
C LEU A 82 -8.70 -1.41 -15.67
N VAL A 83 -8.17 -0.28 -15.19
CA VAL A 83 -8.36 0.15 -13.81
C VAL A 83 -9.85 0.32 -13.48
N THR A 84 -10.65 0.93 -14.37
CA THR A 84 -12.09 1.15 -14.10
C THR A 84 -12.85 -0.16 -13.87
N LYS A 85 -12.41 -1.26 -14.49
CA LYS A 85 -13.05 -2.57 -14.36
C LYS A 85 -12.45 -3.42 -13.25
N ALA A 86 -11.15 -3.53 -13.21
CA ALA A 86 -10.48 -4.32 -12.19
C ALA A 86 -10.77 -3.78 -10.77
N LYS A 87 -10.88 -2.46 -10.60
CA LYS A 87 -11.13 -1.82 -9.30
C LYS A 87 -12.52 -2.08 -8.73
N GLU A 88 -13.47 -2.54 -9.53
CA GLU A 88 -14.79 -2.99 -9.04
C GLU A 88 -14.65 -4.22 -8.13
N PHE A 89 -13.60 -5.02 -8.27
CA PHE A 89 -13.38 -6.28 -7.58
C PHE A 89 -12.07 -6.32 -6.78
N ALA A 90 -11.00 -5.76 -7.32
CA ALA A 90 -9.67 -5.79 -6.72
C ALA A 90 -9.48 -4.73 -5.63
N ASN A 91 -8.68 -5.05 -4.62
CA ASN A 91 -8.32 -4.14 -3.53
C ASN A 91 -7.35 -3.05 -4.04
N VAL A 92 -6.30 -3.47 -4.74
CA VAL A 92 -5.31 -2.59 -5.37
C VAL A 92 -5.25 -2.87 -6.86
N VAL A 93 -5.17 -1.83 -7.67
CA VAL A 93 -4.85 -1.91 -9.10
C VAL A 93 -3.83 -0.82 -9.41
N VAL A 94 -2.67 -1.19 -9.90
CA VAL A 94 -1.56 -0.27 -10.18
C VAL A 94 -0.83 -0.65 -11.46
N PHE A 95 -0.29 0.35 -12.17
CA PHE A 95 0.62 0.09 -13.27
C PHE A 95 2.00 -0.29 -12.73
N GLY A 96 2.49 -1.44 -13.14
CA GLY A 96 3.80 -1.97 -12.79
C GLY A 96 3.77 -3.43 -12.35
N ASP A 97 4.93 -3.91 -11.98
CA ASP A 97 5.21 -5.28 -11.57
C ASP A 97 4.85 -5.57 -10.10
N ALA A 98 5.33 -6.69 -9.60
CA ALA A 98 5.07 -7.11 -8.22
C ALA A 98 5.62 -6.11 -7.17
N ASP A 99 6.71 -5.40 -7.46
CA ASP A 99 7.26 -4.38 -6.57
C ASP A 99 6.33 -3.14 -6.51
N ALA A 100 5.80 -2.73 -7.67
CA ALA A 100 4.81 -1.66 -7.72
C ALA A 100 3.52 -2.01 -6.97
N VAL A 101 3.05 -3.26 -7.07
CA VAL A 101 1.90 -3.75 -6.29
C VAL A 101 2.19 -3.68 -4.78
N GLU A 102 3.37 -4.11 -4.36
CA GLU A 102 3.76 -4.06 -2.94
C GLU A 102 3.76 -2.64 -2.39
N LYS A 103 4.35 -1.70 -3.14
CA LYS A 103 4.35 -0.28 -2.76
C LYS A 103 2.94 0.30 -2.68
N ALA A 104 2.07 -0.04 -3.62
CA ALA A 104 0.68 0.41 -3.60
C ALA A 104 -0.11 -0.14 -2.41
N ILE A 105 0.16 -1.39 -1.99
CA ILE A 105 -0.41 -1.97 -0.76
C ILE A 105 0.06 -1.18 0.47
N ILE A 106 1.35 -0.85 0.54
CA ILE A 106 1.93 -0.05 1.62
C ILE A 106 1.30 1.35 1.66
N ASP A 107 1.17 2.03 0.53
CA ASP A 107 0.56 3.36 0.44
C ASP A 107 -0.90 3.34 0.91
N GLN A 108 -1.64 2.30 0.54
CA GLN A 108 -3.02 2.12 1.01
C GLN A 108 -3.08 1.84 2.52
N ALA A 109 -2.15 1.04 3.05
CA ALA A 109 -2.05 0.77 4.49
C ALA A 109 -1.74 2.06 5.27
N ILE A 110 -0.81 2.87 4.79
CA ILE A 110 -0.48 4.17 5.38
C ILE A 110 -1.70 5.08 5.36
N SER A 111 -2.42 5.16 4.24
CA SER A 111 -3.63 5.98 4.13
C SER A 111 -4.69 5.55 5.14
N ARG A 112 -4.97 4.25 5.24
CA ARG A 112 -5.90 3.71 6.25
C ARG A 112 -5.46 4.03 7.68
N CYS A 113 -4.17 3.87 7.96
CA CYS A 113 -3.60 4.19 9.27
C CYS A 113 -3.81 5.66 9.63
N MET A 114 -3.54 6.57 8.69
CA MET A 114 -3.71 8.01 8.89
C MET A 114 -5.17 8.43 9.05
N GLU A 115 -6.09 7.76 8.35
CA GLU A 115 -7.54 8.03 8.43
C GLU A 115 -8.18 7.51 9.73
N GLN A 116 -7.69 6.39 10.25
CA GLN A 116 -8.28 5.71 11.41
C GLN A 116 -7.72 6.21 12.75
N ASN A 117 -6.65 7.01 12.74
CA ASN A 117 -5.98 7.47 13.94
C ASN A 117 -5.77 8.98 13.93
N ASP A 118 -5.85 9.58 15.12
CA ASP A 118 -5.45 10.96 15.35
C ASP A 118 -4.05 11.00 15.96
N PHE A 119 -3.10 11.48 15.18
CA PHE A 119 -1.70 11.63 15.59
C PHE A 119 -1.32 13.05 16.00
N GLN A 120 -2.28 13.99 15.98
CA GLN A 120 -2.01 15.39 16.27
C GLN A 120 -1.43 15.57 17.67
N ASP A 121 -0.23 16.13 17.73
CA ASP A 121 0.54 16.39 18.95
C ASP A 121 0.85 15.15 19.81
N LYS A 122 0.74 13.95 19.23
CA LYS A 122 1.03 12.69 19.91
C LYS A 122 2.51 12.31 19.86
N LYS A 123 2.90 11.44 20.79
CA LYS A 123 4.18 10.74 20.75
C LYS A 123 3.94 9.37 20.12
N VAL A 124 4.64 9.06 19.04
CA VAL A 124 4.43 7.83 18.26
C VAL A 124 5.68 6.97 18.25
N VAL A 125 5.52 5.68 18.48
CA VAL A 125 6.54 4.65 18.20
C VAL A 125 6.06 3.81 17.04
N ILE A 126 6.82 3.79 15.96
CA ILE A 126 6.60 2.85 14.86
C ILE A 126 7.34 1.55 15.21
N LYS A 127 6.60 0.44 15.29
CA LYS A 127 7.19 -0.87 15.51
C LYS A 127 8.02 -1.31 14.30
N GLY A 128 9.18 -1.87 14.58
CA GLY A 128 10.13 -2.33 13.56
C GLY A 128 10.10 -3.82 13.26
N CYS A 129 9.31 -4.58 14.01
CA CYS A 129 9.18 -6.02 13.84
C CYS A 129 7.87 -6.33 13.13
N GLY A 130 7.94 -6.97 11.97
CA GLY A 130 6.76 -7.34 11.20
C GLY A 130 7.13 -7.91 9.84
N ASN A 131 6.14 -8.41 9.12
CA ASN A 131 6.27 -8.96 7.77
C ASN A 131 6.12 -7.89 6.68
N VAL A 132 6.46 -6.64 6.98
CA VAL A 132 6.43 -5.56 6.00
C VAL A 132 7.52 -5.78 4.97
N ARG A 133 7.14 -5.90 3.70
CA ARG A 133 8.09 -5.90 2.59
C ARG A 133 8.44 -4.47 2.20
N ASN A 134 9.52 -4.28 1.44
CA ASN A 134 9.99 -2.93 1.09
C ASN A 134 10.11 -2.02 2.33
N ILE A 135 10.81 -2.50 3.34
CA ILE A 135 10.89 -1.90 4.69
C ILE A 135 11.29 -0.42 4.61
N GLU A 136 12.32 -0.10 3.84
CA GLU A 136 12.82 1.26 3.68
C GLU A 136 11.74 2.16 3.08
N TYR A 137 11.05 1.69 2.03
CA TYR A 137 9.95 2.43 1.42
C TYR A 137 8.82 2.66 2.43
N ALA A 138 8.38 1.62 3.12
CA ALA A 138 7.25 1.68 4.05
C ALA A 138 7.52 2.68 5.18
N TYR A 139 8.69 2.57 5.84
CA TYR A 139 8.99 3.39 7.01
C TYR A 139 9.40 4.82 6.67
N THR A 140 10.01 5.06 5.53
CA THR A 140 10.24 6.43 5.05
C THR A 140 8.94 7.11 4.66
N SER A 141 8.04 6.40 3.99
CA SER A 141 6.74 6.94 3.56
C SER A 141 5.82 7.27 4.74
N ILE A 142 5.70 6.38 5.73
CA ILE A 142 4.87 6.69 6.91
C ILE A 142 5.48 7.78 7.78
N THR A 143 6.81 7.84 7.86
CA THR A 143 7.51 8.93 8.55
C THR A 143 7.14 10.27 7.95
N ASP A 144 7.20 10.41 6.62
CA ASP A 144 6.81 11.63 5.90
C ASP A 144 5.37 12.08 6.26
N LYS A 145 4.43 11.15 6.31
CA LYS A 145 3.02 11.43 6.66
C LYS A 145 2.81 11.81 8.11
N LEU A 146 3.60 11.26 9.03
CA LEU A 146 3.46 11.52 10.46
C LEU A 146 4.13 12.83 10.89
N LEU A 147 5.24 13.22 10.28
CA LEU A 147 6.03 14.40 10.70
C LEU A 147 5.21 15.68 10.90
N PRO A 148 4.23 16.05 10.03
CA PRO A 148 3.45 17.28 10.22
C PRO A 148 2.57 17.25 11.47
N GLN A 149 2.20 16.07 11.97
CA GLN A 149 1.20 15.88 13.01
C GLN A 149 1.81 15.62 14.40
N VAL A 150 2.83 14.77 14.46
CA VAL A 150 3.33 14.24 15.73
C VAL A 150 4.17 15.25 16.55
N ALA A 151 4.12 15.12 17.89
CA ALA A 151 5.05 15.84 18.78
C ALA A 151 6.43 15.17 18.81
N SER A 152 6.47 13.84 18.71
CA SER A 152 7.72 13.08 18.58
C SER A 152 7.49 11.75 17.88
N LEU A 153 8.51 11.26 17.20
CA LEU A 153 8.53 9.99 16.49
C LEU A 153 9.72 9.15 16.95
N MET A 154 9.49 7.90 17.22
CA MET A 154 10.48 6.91 17.59
C MET A 154 10.28 5.65 16.76
N TYR A 155 11.34 4.84 16.64
CA TYR A 155 11.30 3.56 15.92
C TYR A 155 11.78 2.44 16.83
N GLY A 156 11.13 1.29 16.78
CA GLY A 156 11.46 0.09 17.55
C GLY A 156 10.34 -0.36 18.47
N GLU A 157 10.67 -1.14 19.48
CA GLU A 157 9.73 -1.57 20.49
C GLU A 157 9.60 -0.52 21.62
N PRO A 158 8.44 -0.37 22.29
CA PRO A 158 8.27 0.63 23.35
C PRO A 158 9.29 0.55 24.49
N CYS A 159 9.90 -0.61 24.70
CA CYS A 159 10.95 -0.83 25.69
C CYS A 159 12.36 -0.49 25.20
N SER A 160 12.57 -0.38 23.88
CA SER A 160 13.87 -0.13 23.26
C SER A 160 13.68 0.60 21.94
N THR A 161 13.59 1.94 22.01
CA THR A 161 13.30 2.80 20.85
C THR A 161 14.50 3.62 20.41
N VAL A 162 14.59 3.87 19.11
CA VAL A 162 15.51 4.85 18.52
C VAL A 162 14.71 6.14 18.28
N PRO A 163 15.13 7.29 18.86
CA PRO A 163 14.50 8.58 18.56
C PRO A 163 14.75 8.99 17.11
N ILE A 164 13.69 9.35 16.40
CA ILE A 164 13.75 9.79 14.99
C ILE A 164 13.50 11.30 14.89
N TYR A 165 12.46 11.80 15.58
CA TYR A 165 12.06 13.20 15.49
C TYR A 165 11.46 13.69 16.81
N LYS A 166 11.71 14.95 17.10
CA LYS A 166 11.06 15.69 18.20
C LYS A 166 10.80 17.13 17.74
N ARG A 167 9.53 17.55 17.80
CA ARG A 167 9.16 18.93 17.50
C ARG A 167 9.87 19.87 18.48
N LYS A 168 10.54 20.90 17.95
CA LYS A 168 11.07 21.98 18.79
C LYS A 168 9.88 22.80 19.33
N LYS A 169 9.99 23.16 20.61
CA LYS A 169 9.04 24.09 21.23
C LYS A 169 9.24 25.50 20.68
#